data_07aa1db24f6562d888c0b7e20c24050d
#
_entry.id   07aa1db24f6562d888c0b7e20c24050d
#
_cell.length_a   1.000
_cell.length_b   1.000
_cell.length_c   1.000
_cell.angle_alpha   90.00
_cell.angle_beta   90.00
_cell.angle_gamma   90.00
#
_symmetry.space_group_name_H-M   'P 1'
#
loop_
_entity.id
_entity.type
_entity.pdbx_description
1 polymer ?
#
loop_
_entity_poly.entity_id
_entity_poly.type
_entity_poly.pdbx_seq_one_letter_code
_entity_poly.pdbx_strand_id
1 'polypeptide(L)'
;MAKILLAIGDAAEVLDTFYPLFRLQEAEFEVLVGGPEARAYHLVLHERPEGWDITEERPGYKLQATVAFRDVDPSEFAGMVITGGRAPEYLRYDPDLIRITRAMFAEKKPVASVCHGIEVVAAADVIRGLEVTTVAKCRLDCEFSGATYVDREVVVSGNLVTARTWHDSAPWMREFLKLLARY
;
A
#
# COMPACT_ATOMS: atom_id res chain seq x y z
N MET A 1 20.55 3.00 7.86
CA MET A 1 19.65 2.25 6.93
C MET A 1 18.60 3.21 6.38
N ALA A 2 18.21 3.06 5.12
CA ALA A 2 17.13 3.87 4.56
C ALA A 2 15.79 3.43 5.19
N LYS A 3 14.93 4.40 5.52
CA LYS A 3 13.64 4.15 6.17
C LYS A 3 12.53 3.97 5.15
N ILE A 4 11.65 2.99 5.35
CA ILE A 4 10.43 2.79 4.57
C ILE A 4 9.22 2.89 5.50
N LEU A 5 8.22 3.65 5.11
CA LEU A 5 6.94 3.70 5.82
C LEU A 5 6.03 2.57 5.33
N LEU A 6 5.58 1.73 6.23
CA LEU A 6 4.53 0.74 5.97
C LEU A 6 3.22 1.24 6.60
N ALA A 7 2.30 1.70 5.76
CA ALA A 7 1.02 2.25 6.20
C ALA A 7 -0.01 1.13 6.42
N ILE A 8 -0.53 1.06 7.64
CA ILE A 8 -1.55 0.08 8.05
C ILE A 8 -2.71 0.73 8.80
N GLY A 9 -3.76 -0.04 8.97
CA GLY A 9 -4.92 0.27 9.82
C GLY A 9 -5.63 -1.00 10.25
N ASP A 10 -6.70 -0.91 11.03
CA ASP A 10 -7.55 -2.08 11.31
C ASP A 10 -8.11 -2.63 10.00
N ALA A 11 -8.21 -3.94 9.90
CA ALA A 11 -8.59 -4.69 8.70
C ALA A 11 -7.63 -4.53 7.50
N ALA A 12 -6.35 -4.18 7.73
CA ALA A 12 -5.32 -4.39 6.71
C ALA A 12 -5.13 -5.90 6.48
N GLU A 13 -4.90 -6.30 5.22
CA GLU A 13 -4.74 -7.72 4.88
C GLU A 13 -3.38 -8.24 5.34
N VAL A 14 -3.37 -9.45 5.93
CA VAL A 14 -2.19 -10.06 6.57
C VAL A 14 -1.02 -10.23 5.60
N LEU A 15 -1.24 -10.82 4.41
CA LEU A 15 -0.15 -11.08 3.46
C LEU A 15 0.31 -9.80 2.77
N ASP A 16 -0.63 -8.87 2.47
CA ASP A 16 -0.30 -7.55 1.93
C ASP A 16 0.54 -6.72 2.91
N THR A 17 0.53 -7.08 4.20
CA THR A 17 1.23 -6.39 5.28
C THR A 17 2.55 -7.09 5.65
N PHE A 18 2.52 -8.38 6.00
CA PHE A 18 3.71 -9.07 6.49
C PHE A 18 4.71 -9.41 5.41
N TYR A 19 4.25 -9.70 4.18
CA TYR A 19 5.21 -9.97 3.11
C TYR A 19 6.12 -8.77 2.81
N PRO A 20 5.61 -7.56 2.54
CA PRO A 20 6.47 -6.40 2.34
C PRO A 20 7.30 -6.05 3.59
N LEU A 21 6.76 -6.19 4.81
CA LEU A 21 7.50 -5.97 6.05
C LEU A 21 8.77 -6.83 6.10
N PHE A 22 8.61 -8.14 5.98
CA PHE A 22 9.74 -9.07 6.08
C PHE A 22 10.69 -8.95 4.89
N ARG A 23 10.15 -8.75 3.68
CA ARG A 23 10.96 -8.62 2.47
C ARG A 23 11.84 -7.36 2.48
N LEU A 24 11.34 -6.28 3.05
CA LEU A 24 12.12 -5.04 3.20
C LEU A 24 13.15 -5.15 4.32
N GLN A 25 12.80 -5.79 5.44
CA GLN A 25 13.77 -6.07 6.52
C GLN A 25 14.89 -6.99 6.04
N GLU A 26 14.58 -8.04 5.27
CA GLU A 26 15.59 -8.92 4.65
C GLU A 26 16.52 -8.14 3.69
N ALA A 27 15.99 -7.11 3.04
CA ALA A 27 16.76 -6.21 2.16
C ALA A 27 17.45 -5.05 2.93
N GLU A 28 17.56 -5.17 4.26
CA GLU A 28 18.25 -4.24 5.16
C GLU A 28 17.67 -2.82 5.20
N PHE A 29 16.37 -2.65 4.94
CA PHE A 29 15.66 -1.40 5.20
C PHE A 29 15.16 -1.34 6.64
N GLU A 30 15.16 -0.15 7.24
CA GLU A 30 14.44 0.14 8.46
C GLU A 30 12.96 0.37 8.11
N VAL A 31 12.07 -0.53 8.53
CA VAL A 31 10.64 -0.40 8.25
C VAL A 31 9.93 0.15 9.48
N LEU A 32 9.39 1.36 9.35
CA LEU A 32 8.50 1.95 10.35
C LEU A 32 7.05 1.65 9.97
N VAL A 33 6.35 1.01 10.90
CA VAL A 33 4.93 0.73 10.74
C VAL A 33 4.15 1.95 11.24
N GLY A 34 3.43 2.60 10.33
CA GLY A 34 2.61 3.77 10.60
C GLY A 34 1.10 3.47 10.52
N GLY A 35 0.34 4.15 11.36
CA GLY A 35 -1.12 4.10 11.35
C GLY A 35 -1.73 5.43 11.75
N PRO A 36 -3.07 5.58 11.76
CA PRO A 36 -3.73 6.78 12.28
C PRO A 36 -3.25 7.14 13.70
N GLU A 37 -2.99 6.12 14.52
CA GLU A 37 -2.43 6.23 15.86
C GLU A 37 -1.27 5.24 16.06
N ALA A 38 -0.34 5.54 16.96
CA ALA A 38 0.72 4.61 17.35
C ALA A 38 0.16 3.53 18.31
N ARG A 39 -0.52 2.53 17.77
CA ARG A 39 -1.14 1.43 18.51
C ARG A 39 -1.11 0.10 17.76
N ALA A 40 -1.51 -0.97 18.41
CA ALA A 40 -1.73 -2.25 17.72
C ALA A 40 -3.00 -2.19 16.85
N TYR A 41 -2.88 -2.67 15.61
CA TYR A 41 -3.96 -2.82 14.66
C TYR A 41 -4.30 -4.28 14.44
N HIS A 42 -5.59 -4.58 14.26
CA HIS A 42 -6.09 -5.91 13.98
C HIS A 42 -6.12 -6.12 12.47
N LEU A 43 -5.30 -7.02 11.98
CA LEU A 43 -5.26 -7.41 10.58
C LEU A 43 -6.32 -8.47 10.28
N VAL A 44 -6.60 -8.69 9.01
CA VAL A 44 -7.59 -9.67 8.53
C VAL A 44 -6.98 -10.61 7.50
N LEU A 45 -7.52 -11.82 7.46
CA LEU A 45 -7.27 -12.80 6.40
C LEU A 45 -8.41 -12.72 5.39
N HIS A 46 -8.05 -12.56 4.13
CA HIS A 46 -9.01 -12.64 3.04
C HIS A 46 -8.82 -13.93 2.26
N GLU A 47 -9.92 -14.64 2.05
CA GLU A 47 -9.98 -15.82 1.20
C GLU A 47 -11.15 -15.68 0.24
N ARG A 48 -11.05 -16.33 -0.92
CA ARG A 48 -12.16 -16.44 -1.86
C ARG A 48 -12.64 -17.88 -1.92
N PRO A 49 -13.66 -18.26 -1.14
CA PRO A 49 -14.20 -19.61 -1.17
C PRO A 49 -14.70 -19.98 -2.55
N GLU A 50 -14.63 -21.26 -2.89
CA GLU A 50 -15.12 -21.77 -4.16
C GLU A 50 -16.61 -21.45 -4.36
N GLY A 51 -16.97 -20.89 -5.50
CA GLY A 51 -18.33 -20.51 -5.82
C GLY A 51 -18.81 -19.18 -5.24
N TRP A 52 -17.94 -18.43 -4.56
CA TRP A 52 -18.29 -17.11 -4.04
C TRP A 52 -17.83 -15.99 -4.97
N ASP A 53 -18.68 -14.96 -5.10
CA ASP A 53 -18.35 -13.76 -5.89
C ASP A 53 -17.51 -12.74 -5.11
N ILE A 54 -17.49 -12.83 -3.77
CA ILE A 54 -16.77 -11.93 -2.88
C ILE A 54 -15.77 -12.69 -2.00
N THR A 55 -14.85 -11.95 -1.38
CA THR A 55 -13.93 -12.49 -0.39
C THR A 55 -14.63 -12.73 0.95
N GLU A 56 -14.29 -13.82 1.63
CA GLU A 56 -14.53 -14.01 3.05
C GLU A 56 -13.44 -13.29 3.85
N GLU A 57 -13.82 -12.66 4.94
CA GLU A 57 -12.90 -12.00 5.87
C GLU A 57 -12.90 -12.72 7.22
N ARG A 58 -11.70 -13.02 7.72
CA ARG A 58 -11.49 -13.64 9.03
C ARG A 58 -10.49 -12.83 9.85
N PRO A 59 -10.57 -12.86 11.21
CA PRO A 59 -9.55 -12.25 12.05
C PRO A 59 -8.16 -12.81 11.74
N GLY A 60 -7.19 -11.90 11.57
CA GLY A 60 -5.77 -12.22 11.39
C GLY A 60 -4.93 -11.89 12.63
N TYR A 61 -3.66 -11.59 12.41
CA TYR A 61 -2.73 -11.19 13.48
C TYR A 61 -2.93 -9.72 13.86
N LYS A 62 -2.25 -9.31 14.93
CA LYS A 62 -2.08 -7.90 15.29
C LYS A 62 -0.68 -7.45 14.88
N LEU A 63 -0.58 -6.18 14.48
CA LEU A 63 0.69 -5.54 14.22
C LEU A 63 0.73 -4.18 14.91
N GLN A 64 1.83 -3.91 15.62
CA GLN A 64 2.05 -2.64 16.30
C GLN A 64 2.49 -1.57 15.31
N ALA A 65 1.69 -0.51 15.15
CA ALA A 65 2.17 0.73 14.54
C ALA A 65 3.00 1.50 15.58
N THR A 66 4.21 1.89 15.20
CA THR A 66 5.18 2.57 16.07
C THR A 66 5.14 4.08 15.90
N VAL A 67 4.48 4.58 14.86
CA VAL A 67 4.34 6.02 14.60
C VAL A 67 2.91 6.34 14.14
N ALA A 68 2.35 7.45 14.61
CA ALA A 68 1.09 7.98 14.08
C ALA A 68 1.37 8.77 12.79
N PHE A 69 0.45 8.73 11.81
CA PHE A 69 0.64 9.45 10.54
C PHE A 69 0.87 10.95 10.73
N ARG A 70 0.24 11.57 11.73
CA ARG A 70 0.45 13.00 12.03
C ARG A 70 1.90 13.34 12.40
N ASP A 71 2.63 12.38 12.96
CA ASP A 71 4.00 12.55 13.45
C ASP A 71 5.06 12.15 12.40
N VAL A 72 4.62 11.69 11.21
CA VAL A 72 5.50 11.30 10.10
C VAL A 72 5.98 12.53 9.34
N ASP A 73 7.30 12.71 9.28
CA ASP A 73 7.96 13.59 8.32
C ASP A 73 8.32 12.77 7.06
N PRO A 74 7.66 13.02 5.91
CA PRO A 74 7.93 12.26 4.69
C PRO A 74 9.38 12.39 4.18
N SER A 75 10.08 13.45 4.56
CA SER A 75 11.46 13.69 4.12
C SER A 75 12.44 12.64 4.66
N GLU A 76 12.13 12.02 5.79
CA GLU A 76 12.97 11.00 6.42
C GLU A 76 12.89 9.62 5.75
N PHE A 77 11.94 9.41 4.85
CA PHE A 77 11.68 8.11 4.25
C PHE A 77 12.14 8.05 2.79
N ALA A 78 12.74 6.93 2.41
CA ALA A 78 13.14 6.63 1.03
C ALA A 78 11.97 6.13 0.17
N GLY A 79 10.87 5.72 0.78
CA GLY A 79 9.67 5.24 0.09
C GLY A 79 8.59 4.81 1.06
N MET A 80 7.44 4.41 0.52
CA MET A 80 6.33 3.92 1.33
C MET A 80 5.61 2.73 0.70
N VAL A 81 4.98 1.93 1.55
CA VAL A 81 4.09 0.83 1.17
C VAL A 81 2.71 1.10 1.73
N ILE A 82 1.69 0.97 0.90
CA ILE A 82 0.27 1.09 1.26
C ILE A 82 -0.35 -0.30 1.10
N THR A 83 -0.77 -0.88 2.21
CA THR A 83 -1.34 -2.23 2.26
C THR A 83 -2.79 -2.25 1.79
N GLY A 84 -3.27 -3.46 1.46
CA GLY A 84 -4.67 -3.68 1.11
C GLY A 84 -5.54 -4.09 2.31
N GLY A 85 -6.49 -4.98 2.06
CA GLY A 85 -7.56 -5.28 2.99
C GLY A 85 -8.64 -4.21 2.96
N ARG A 86 -9.38 -4.04 4.05
CA ARG A 86 -10.41 -3.00 4.17
C ARG A 86 -9.91 -1.72 4.84
N ALA A 87 -8.70 -1.72 5.38
CA ALA A 87 -8.12 -0.51 5.95
C ALA A 87 -8.17 0.70 5.01
N PRO A 88 -7.85 0.59 3.71
CA PRO A 88 -7.96 1.71 2.77
C PRO A 88 -9.34 2.35 2.67
N GLU A 89 -10.43 1.63 2.94
CA GLU A 89 -11.80 2.17 2.89
C GLU A 89 -11.96 3.41 3.79
N TYR A 90 -11.25 3.46 4.91
CA TYR A 90 -11.29 4.61 5.82
C TYR A 90 -9.97 5.40 5.85
N LEU A 91 -8.83 4.76 5.60
CA LEU A 91 -7.52 5.43 5.54
C LEU A 91 -7.48 6.48 4.42
N ARG A 92 -8.25 6.30 3.35
CA ARG A 92 -8.39 7.26 2.25
C ARG A 92 -8.93 8.63 2.68
N TYR A 93 -9.51 8.71 3.88
CA TYR A 93 -10.01 9.95 4.49
C TYR A 93 -9.08 10.52 5.54
N ASP A 94 -7.97 9.83 5.87
CA ASP A 94 -6.99 10.33 6.83
C ASP A 94 -6.14 11.43 6.18
N PRO A 95 -6.23 12.69 6.67
CA PRO A 95 -5.57 13.82 6.03
C PRO A 95 -4.04 13.74 6.10
N ASP A 96 -3.50 13.10 7.13
CA ASP A 96 -2.05 12.95 7.30
C ASP A 96 -1.49 11.89 6.36
N LEU A 97 -2.16 10.75 6.20
CA LEU A 97 -1.75 9.75 5.22
C LEU A 97 -1.83 10.31 3.79
N ILE A 98 -2.86 11.10 3.47
CA ILE A 98 -2.99 11.78 2.17
C ILE A 98 -1.85 12.80 1.98
N ARG A 99 -1.51 13.58 3.02
CA ARG A 99 -0.36 14.50 3.01
C ARG A 99 0.94 13.77 2.72
N ILE A 100 1.19 12.66 3.44
CA ILE A 100 2.39 11.83 3.25
C ILE A 100 2.45 11.29 1.83
N THR A 101 1.34 10.72 1.33
CA THR A 101 1.28 10.14 -0.03
C THR A 101 1.60 11.20 -1.08
N ARG A 102 1.01 12.39 -0.99
CA ARG A 102 1.30 13.52 -1.89
C ARG A 102 2.77 13.94 -1.85
N ALA A 103 3.37 13.99 -0.66
CA ALA A 103 4.78 14.34 -0.51
C ALA A 103 5.70 13.31 -1.20
N MET A 104 5.43 12.02 -1.04
CA MET A 104 6.17 10.95 -1.73
C MET A 104 6.13 11.12 -3.25
N PHE A 105 4.97 11.44 -3.81
CA PHE A 105 4.85 11.67 -5.25
C PHE A 105 5.54 12.95 -5.71
N ALA A 106 5.42 14.04 -4.95
CA ALA A 106 6.08 15.32 -5.27
C ALA A 106 7.61 15.19 -5.30
N GLU A 107 8.18 14.39 -4.41
CA GLU A 107 9.61 14.11 -4.32
C GLU A 107 10.03 12.91 -5.19
N LYS A 108 9.11 12.30 -5.94
CA LYS A 108 9.32 11.11 -6.79
C LYS A 108 9.86 9.90 -6.01
N LYS A 109 9.65 9.85 -4.70
CA LYS A 109 10.01 8.71 -3.87
C LYS A 109 9.18 7.48 -4.23
N PRO A 110 9.77 6.28 -4.25
CA PRO A 110 9.07 5.04 -4.54
C PRO A 110 7.85 4.81 -3.63
N VAL A 111 6.71 4.51 -4.25
CA VAL A 111 5.47 4.14 -3.57
C VAL A 111 5.02 2.78 -4.09
N ALA A 112 4.74 1.85 -3.19
CA ALA A 112 4.17 0.55 -3.51
C ALA A 112 2.74 0.47 -2.96
N SER A 113 1.79 0.05 -3.78
CA SER A 113 0.39 -0.11 -3.38
C SER A 113 -0.15 -1.45 -3.87
N VAL A 114 -0.90 -2.15 -3.05
CA VAL A 114 -1.48 -3.45 -3.38
C VAL A 114 -2.96 -3.50 -3.03
N CYS A 115 -3.72 -4.27 -3.80
CA CYS A 115 -5.13 -4.55 -3.52
C CYS A 115 -5.92 -3.23 -3.37
N HIS A 116 -6.68 -3.05 -2.29
CA HIS A 116 -7.43 -1.82 -2.02
C HIS A 116 -6.53 -0.60 -1.66
N GLY A 117 -5.23 -0.78 -1.47
CA GLY A 117 -4.31 0.33 -1.20
C GLY A 117 -4.37 1.45 -2.24
N ILE A 118 -4.80 1.13 -3.47
CA ILE A 118 -5.01 2.12 -4.53
C ILE A 118 -6.03 3.22 -4.15
N GLU A 119 -6.98 2.93 -3.27
CA GLU A 119 -7.97 3.91 -2.82
C GLU A 119 -7.32 5.11 -2.12
N VAL A 120 -6.24 4.86 -1.36
CA VAL A 120 -5.47 5.94 -0.72
C VAL A 120 -4.74 6.77 -1.76
N VAL A 121 -4.12 6.12 -2.75
CA VAL A 121 -3.37 6.80 -3.83
C VAL A 121 -4.32 7.61 -4.72
N ALA A 122 -5.51 7.06 -5.00
CA ALA A 122 -6.57 7.75 -5.72
C ALA A 122 -7.09 8.99 -4.96
N ALA A 123 -7.33 8.84 -3.65
CA ALA A 123 -7.76 9.95 -2.78
C ALA A 123 -6.70 11.06 -2.67
N ALA A 124 -5.42 10.72 -2.79
CA ALA A 124 -4.34 11.71 -2.85
C ALA A 124 -4.31 12.49 -4.17
N ASP A 125 -5.09 12.11 -5.19
CA ASP A 125 -5.16 12.72 -6.53
C ASP A 125 -3.79 12.79 -7.23
N VAL A 126 -3.03 11.69 -7.20
CA VAL A 126 -1.66 11.62 -7.74
C VAL A 126 -1.48 10.61 -8.86
N ILE A 127 -2.55 9.91 -9.28
CA ILE A 127 -2.47 8.84 -10.30
C ILE A 127 -3.04 9.23 -11.67
N ARG A 128 -3.48 10.46 -11.84
CA ARG A 128 -4.02 10.95 -13.12
C ARG A 128 -3.01 10.76 -14.26
N GLY A 129 -3.45 10.06 -15.31
CA GLY A 129 -2.62 9.76 -16.50
C GLY A 129 -1.63 8.61 -16.32
N LEU A 130 -1.59 7.97 -15.16
CA LEU A 130 -0.75 6.78 -14.93
C LEU A 130 -1.48 5.50 -15.34
N GLU A 131 -0.74 4.48 -15.78
CA GLU A 131 -1.24 3.10 -15.78
C GLU A 131 -1.11 2.51 -14.38
N VAL A 132 -2.14 1.81 -13.91
CA VAL A 132 -2.17 1.16 -12.60
C VAL A 132 -2.88 -0.18 -12.67
N THR A 133 -2.56 -1.07 -11.74
CA THR A 133 -3.33 -2.29 -11.48
C THR A 133 -3.80 -2.32 -10.03
N THR A 134 -4.84 -3.04 -9.75
CA THR A 134 -5.41 -3.21 -8.42
C THR A 134 -6.38 -4.39 -8.43
N VAL A 135 -6.89 -4.77 -7.27
CA VAL A 135 -8.02 -5.70 -7.23
C VAL A 135 -9.18 -5.18 -8.08
N ALA A 136 -9.80 -6.03 -8.86
CA ALA A 136 -10.82 -5.63 -9.86
C ALA A 136 -11.96 -4.77 -9.27
N LYS A 137 -12.26 -4.90 -7.98
CA LYS A 137 -13.27 -4.12 -7.27
C LYS A 137 -12.95 -2.62 -7.21
N CYS A 138 -11.66 -2.24 -7.21
CA CYS A 138 -11.20 -0.85 -7.14
C CYS A 138 -10.91 -0.26 -8.53
N ARG A 139 -11.28 -0.95 -9.63
CA ARG A 139 -11.08 -0.43 -10.98
C ARG A 139 -11.69 0.95 -11.18
N LEU A 140 -12.91 1.16 -10.69
CA LEU A 140 -13.61 2.44 -10.84
C LEU A 140 -12.93 3.57 -10.07
N ASP A 141 -12.31 3.29 -8.91
CA ASP A 141 -11.52 4.28 -8.17
C ASP A 141 -10.36 4.79 -9.03
N CYS A 142 -9.69 3.89 -9.76
CA CYS A 142 -8.62 4.25 -10.69
C CYS A 142 -9.15 5.13 -11.84
N GLU A 143 -10.20 4.68 -12.51
CA GLU A 143 -10.76 5.35 -13.70
C GLU A 143 -11.33 6.73 -13.35
N PHE A 144 -12.07 6.85 -12.24
CA PHE A 144 -12.61 8.13 -11.77
C PHE A 144 -11.51 9.12 -11.34
N SER A 145 -10.36 8.61 -10.89
CA SER A 145 -9.18 9.40 -10.58
C SER A 145 -8.34 9.75 -11.82
N GLY A 146 -8.78 9.33 -13.02
CA GLY A 146 -8.12 9.63 -14.29
C GLY A 146 -6.91 8.74 -14.60
N ALA A 147 -6.74 7.61 -13.91
CA ALA A 147 -5.75 6.59 -14.24
C ALA A 147 -6.30 5.60 -15.27
N THR A 148 -5.40 4.89 -15.95
CA THR A 148 -5.74 3.77 -16.81
C THR A 148 -5.56 2.46 -16.04
N TYR A 149 -6.65 1.76 -15.77
CA TYR A 149 -6.59 0.43 -15.17
C TYR A 149 -6.14 -0.62 -16.20
N VAL A 150 -5.17 -1.44 -15.83
CA VAL A 150 -4.71 -2.60 -16.60
C VAL A 150 -4.68 -3.84 -15.73
N ASP A 151 -5.23 -4.96 -16.20
CA ASP A 151 -5.20 -6.23 -15.46
C ASP A 151 -3.87 -6.95 -15.72
N ARG A 152 -2.88 -6.63 -14.90
CA ARG A 152 -1.55 -7.27 -14.86
C ARG A 152 -1.16 -7.54 -13.42
N GLU A 153 -0.31 -8.53 -13.19
CA GLU A 153 0.21 -8.84 -11.86
C GLU A 153 0.84 -7.62 -11.19
N VAL A 154 1.66 -6.89 -11.94
CA VAL A 154 2.36 -5.69 -11.47
C VAL A 154 2.40 -4.64 -12.56
N VAL A 155 2.21 -3.40 -12.19
CA VAL A 155 2.41 -2.23 -13.04
C VAL A 155 3.35 -1.25 -12.35
N VAL A 156 4.36 -0.80 -13.09
CA VAL A 156 5.28 0.27 -12.67
C VAL A 156 5.01 1.49 -13.53
N SER A 157 4.62 2.59 -12.90
CA SER A 157 4.31 3.85 -13.58
C SER A 157 4.95 5.01 -12.80
N GLY A 158 6.03 5.57 -13.35
CA GLY A 158 6.83 6.56 -12.65
C GLY A 158 7.45 6.01 -11.37
N ASN A 159 7.13 6.61 -10.23
CA ASN A 159 7.58 6.17 -8.92
C ASN A 159 6.58 5.24 -8.20
N LEU A 160 5.48 4.86 -8.86
CA LEU A 160 4.43 4.00 -8.30
C LEU A 160 4.56 2.57 -8.82
N VAL A 161 4.52 1.60 -7.91
CA VAL A 161 4.38 0.16 -8.22
C VAL A 161 3.06 -0.33 -7.66
N THR A 162 2.21 -0.89 -8.49
CA THR A 162 0.91 -1.42 -8.08
C THR A 162 0.80 -2.92 -8.36
N ALA A 163 0.03 -3.64 -7.54
CA ALA A 163 -0.29 -5.05 -7.71
C ALA A 163 -1.75 -5.34 -7.36
N ARG A 164 -2.29 -6.47 -7.85
CA ARG A 164 -3.71 -6.79 -7.70
C ARG A 164 -4.06 -7.30 -6.32
N THR A 165 -3.33 -8.31 -5.84
CA THR A 165 -3.61 -9.00 -4.57
C THR A 165 -2.33 -9.61 -4.00
N TRP A 166 -2.42 -10.25 -2.84
CA TRP A 166 -1.33 -11.00 -2.19
C TRP A 166 -0.68 -12.08 -3.08
N HIS A 167 -1.40 -12.62 -4.08
CA HIS A 167 -0.83 -13.57 -5.03
C HIS A 167 0.31 -12.96 -5.88
N ASP A 168 0.27 -11.66 -6.08
CA ASP A 168 1.25 -10.92 -6.87
C ASP A 168 2.36 -10.29 -6.00
N SER A 169 2.41 -10.59 -4.71
CA SER A 169 3.33 -9.95 -3.73
C SER A 169 4.81 -10.08 -4.11
N ALA A 170 5.23 -11.24 -4.62
CA ALA A 170 6.63 -11.48 -4.97
C ALA A 170 7.11 -10.61 -6.15
N PRO A 171 6.44 -10.58 -7.32
CA PRO A 171 6.81 -9.67 -8.39
C PRO A 171 6.61 -8.19 -8.00
N TRP A 172 5.58 -7.84 -7.21
CA TRP A 172 5.34 -6.49 -6.72
C TRP A 172 6.53 -5.95 -5.91
N MET A 173 6.95 -6.65 -4.89
CA MET A 173 8.07 -6.22 -4.05
C MET A 173 9.41 -6.27 -4.78
N ARG A 174 9.58 -7.15 -5.78
CA ARG A 174 10.75 -7.16 -6.64
C ARG A 174 10.88 -5.84 -7.42
N GLU A 175 9.79 -5.36 -8.02
CA GLU A 175 9.80 -4.09 -8.75
C GLU A 175 9.96 -2.88 -7.81
N PHE A 176 9.34 -2.92 -6.62
CA PHE A 176 9.53 -1.87 -5.62
C PHE A 176 10.99 -1.75 -5.18
N LEU A 177 11.66 -2.87 -4.89
CA LEU A 177 13.09 -2.87 -4.53
C LEU A 177 13.99 -2.35 -5.67
N LYS A 178 13.64 -2.62 -6.94
CA LYS A 178 14.35 -2.04 -8.08
C LYS A 178 14.19 -0.52 -8.15
N LEU A 179 13.02 0.02 -7.80
CA LEU A 179 12.82 1.46 -7.72
C LEU A 179 13.63 2.07 -6.57
N LEU A 180 13.58 1.47 -5.38
CA LEU A 180 14.36 1.92 -4.22
C LEU A 180 15.87 1.95 -4.51
N ALA A 181 16.39 1.00 -5.29
CA ALA A 181 17.81 0.97 -5.66
C ALA A 181 18.22 2.08 -6.64
N ARG A 182 17.30 2.79 -7.25
CA ARG A 182 17.54 3.90 -8.19
C ARG A 182 17.39 5.27 -7.55
N TYR A 183 16.78 5.30 -6.38
CA TYR A 183 16.53 6.50 -5.60
C TYR A 183 17.65 6.75 -4.60
#